data_c18b1d79f798edf4e5e1034a306a357c
#
_entry.id   c18b1d79f798edf4e5e1034a306a357c
#
_cell.length_a   1.000
_cell.length_b   1.000
_cell.length_c   1.000
_cell.angle_alpha   90.00
_cell.angle_beta   90.00
_cell.angle_gamma   90.00
#
_symmetry.space_group_name_H-M   'P 1'
#
loop_
_entity.id
_entity.type
_entity.pdbx_description
1 polymer ?
#
loop_
_entity_poly.entity_id
_entity_poly.type
_entity_poly.pdbx_seq_one_letter_code
_entity_poly.pdbx_strand_id
1 'polypeptide(L)'
;MKQKTWFVDAAHIGHPPDFFALTDERFVPTYMARVKAFLDRQKPLATYINQEIWARRLRRTYRNIRFEPTTGDLTTPKIKRDLISTHLTVPVSAKFSDMLACRETDNALSDLFISIFKAGFRRIDDAVFLDCCESAIAKYRAAQYSAQLYAPFKGRIDGTDIMYQITYHATPTSKTCAVALWKERQPKQQFNMTFPLIAPKQDDTVISTAEYTPAQGAVLQGEEIRFGIQTGNGIAPHPDLIEHTLLLATLEDITGPTKHKPTPGRLRLV
;
A
#
# COMPACT_ATOMS: atom_id res chain seq x y z
N MET A 1 31.92 12.68 19.65
CA MET A 1 30.45 12.73 19.69
C MET A 1 29.91 11.36 19.29
N LYS A 2 29.00 10.74 20.05
CA LYS A 2 28.34 9.49 19.63
C LYS A 2 27.40 9.79 18.46
N GLN A 3 27.59 9.12 17.34
CA GLN A 3 26.74 9.27 16.17
C GLN A 3 25.33 8.76 16.51
N LYS A 4 24.30 9.59 16.25
CA LYS A 4 22.91 9.23 16.51
C LYS A 4 22.48 8.10 15.58
N THR A 5 21.87 7.04 16.11
CA THR A 5 21.36 5.89 15.35
C THR A 5 19.85 5.81 15.50
N TRP A 6 19.18 5.27 14.45
CA TRP A 6 17.73 5.04 14.40
C TRP A 6 17.44 3.59 14.00
N PHE A 7 16.25 3.13 14.27
CA PHE A 7 15.74 1.93 13.61
C PHE A 7 15.56 2.22 12.13
N VAL A 8 15.88 1.23 11.28
CA VAL A 8 15.60 1.33 9.85
C VAL A 8 14.12 1.05 9.64
N ASP A 9 13.40 2.02 9.08
CA ASP A 9 11.95 1.97 8.93
C ASP A 9 11.51 1.37 7.58
N ALA A 10 12.23 1.70 6.50
CA ALA A 10 11.81 1.26 5.17
C ALA A 10 12.98 1.18 4.15
N ALA A 11 12.80 0.29 3.18
CA ALA A 11 13.56 0.25 1.95
C ALA A 11 12.61 0.34 0.74
N HIS A 12 12.93 1.17 -0.25
CA HIS A 12 12.11 1.38 -1.44
C HIS A 12 12.95 1.78 -2.66
N ILE A 13 12.39 1.57 -3.85
CA ILE A 13 12.95 2.09 -5.11
C ILE A 13 12.40 3.50 -5.32
N GLY A 14 13.30 4.46 -5.45
CA GLY A 14 12.98 5.87 -5.66
C GLY A 14 13.03 6.28 -7.13
N HIS A 15 12.80 7.56 -7.38
CA HIS A 15 12.96 8.17 -8.70
C HIS A 15 14.43 8.17 -9.11
N PRO A 16 14.75 8.01 -10.41
CA PRO A 16 16.10 8.21 -10.90
C PRO A 16 16.57 9.67 -10.65
N PRO A 17 17.86 9.89 -10.36
CA PRO A 17 18.38 11.23 -10.07
C PRO A 17 18.21 12.21 -11.23
N ASP A 18 18.27 11.71 -12.48
CA ASP A 18 18.18 12.52 -13.70
C ASP A 18 16.74 12.75 -14.16
N PHE A 19 15.79 12.35 -13.36
CA PHE A 19 14.36 12.38 -13.69
C PHE A 19 13.88 13.79 -14.11
N PHE A 20 14.30 14.82 -13.39
CA PHE A 20 13.91 16.21 -13.67
C PHE A 20 14.67 16.85 -14.83
N ALA A 21 15.84 16.32 -15.19
CA ALA A 21 16.65 16.82 -16.30
C ALA A 21 16.14 16.37 -17.67
N LEU A 22 15.31 15.33 -17.73
CA LEU A 22 14.88 14.69 -18.98
C LEU A 22 13.50 15.12 -19.47
N THR A 23 12.79 15.99 -18.74
CA THR A 23 11.39 16.32 -19.04
C THR A 23 11.22 17.80 -19.36
N ASP A 24 10.59 18.10 -20.50
CA ASP A 24 10.02 19.42 -20.79
C ASP A 24 9.01 19.75 -19.67
N GLU A 25 9.09 20.93 -19.08
CA GLU A 25 8.25 21.36 -17.94
C GLU A 25 6.74 21.17 -18.18
N ARG A 26 6.31 21.22 -19.44
CA ARG A 26 4.89 21.02 -19.81
C ARG A 26 4.38 19.59 -19.61
N PHE A 27 5.28 18.59 -19.61
CA PHE A 27 4.94 17.17 -19.48
C PHE A 27 5.27 16.59 -18.09
N VAL A 28 5.92 17.37 -17.24
CA VAL A 28 6.38 16.92 -15.91
C VAL A 28 5.25 16.31 -15.07
N PRO A 29 4.05 16.91 -14.93
CA PRO A 29 2.99 16.34 -14.08
C PRO A 29 2.53 14.95 -14.53
N THR A 30 2.26 14.79 -15.83
CA THR A 30 1.80 13.50 -16.38
C THR A 30 2.86 12.42 -16.30
N TYR A 31 4.12 12.77 -16.61
CA TYR A 31 5.22 11.84 -16.50
C TYR A 31 5.50 11.45 -15.04
N MET A 32 5.45 12.42 -14.11
CA MET A 32 5.56 12.16 -12.66
C MET A 32 4.50 11.21 -12.16
N ALA A 33 3.26 11.38 -12.58
CA ALA A 33 2.17 10.50 -12.20
C ALA A 33 2.38 9.07 -12.71
N ARG A 34 2.82 8.90 -13.96
CA ARG A 34 3.17 7.58 -14.53
C ARG A 34 4.29 6.91 -13.75
N VAL A 35 5.34 7.65 -13.44
CA VAL A 35 6.47 7.12 -12.66
C VAL A 35 6.04 6.74 -11.26
N LYS A 36 5.25 7.59 -10.58
CA LYS A 36 4.70 7.28 -9.27
C LYS A 36 3.85 6.01 -9.32
N ALA A 37 2.92 5.91 -10.28
CA ALA A 37 2.08 4.74 -10.48
C ALA A 37 2.91 3.48 -10.74
N PHE A 38 3.96 3.57 -11.56
CA PHE A 38 4.87 2.45 -11.80
C PHE A 38 5.62 2.05 -10.52
N LEU A 39 6.20 3.01 -9.81
CA LEU A 39 6.95 2.74 -8.57
C LEU A 39 6.03 2.21 -7.45
N ASP A 40 4.76 2.55 -7.44
CA ASP A 40 3.79 2.01 -6.49
C ASP A 40 3.60 0.49 -6.63
N ARG A 41 3.88 -0.06 -7.81
CA ARG A 41 3.80 -1.51 -8.08
C ARG A 41 4.85 -2.34 -7.33
N GLN A 42 5.91 -1.71 -6.80
CA GLN A 42 6.88 -2.38 -5.91
C GLN A 42 6.32 -2.64 -4.51
N LYS A 43 5.24 -1.95 -4.10
CA LYS A 43 4.72 -1.98 -2.71
C LYS A 43 4.51 -3.39 -2.15
N PRO A 44 3.99 -4.38 -2.91
CA PRO A 44 3.85 -5.73 -2.40
C PRO A 44 5.18 -6.34 -1.94
N LEU A 45 6.22 -6.27 -2.77
CA LEU A 45 7.56 -6.76 -2.40
C LEU A 45 8.18 -5.94 -1.28
N ALA A 46 8.10 -4.60 -1.36
CA ALA A 46 8.63 -3.71 -0.33
C ALA A 46 7.99 -3.96 1.04
N THR A 47 6.72 -4.36 1.09
CA THR A 47 6.04 -4.74 2.34
C THR A 47 6.75 -5.92 3.02
N TYR A 48 7.06 -6.99 2.30
CA TYR A 48 7.79 -8.14 2.85
C TYR A 48 9.20 -7.75 3.30
N ILE A 49 9.93 -6.97 2.48
CA ILE A 49 11.28 -6.50 2.82
C ILE A 49 11.25 -5.68 4.12
N ASN A 50 10.33 -4.75 4.23
CA ASN A 50 10.21 -3.89 5.41
C ASN A 50 9.81 -4.69 6.66
N GLN A 51 8.96 -5.70 6.54
CA GLN A 51 8.62 -6.61 7.63
C GLN A 51 9.85 -7.37 8.14
N GLU A 52 10.72 -7.87 7.24
CA GLU A 52 11.97 -8.55 7.62
C GLU A 52 12.94 -7.59 8.32
N ILE A 53 13.08 -6.36 7.80
CA ILE A 53 13.93 -5.32 8.42
C ILE A 53 13.42 -4.98 9.82
N TRP A 54 12.10 -4.79 10.00
CA TRP A 54 11.50 -4.48 11.31
C TRP A 54 11.63 -5.63 12.31
N ALA A 55 11.44 -6.86 11.86
CA ALA A 55 11.57 -8.03 12.73
C ALA A 55 12.98 -8.12 13.34
N ARG A 56 13.99 -7.68 12.63
CA ARG A 56 15.40 -7.68 13.09
C ARG A 56 15.81 -6.45 13.89
N ARG A 57 14.96 -5.44 13.99
CA ARG A 57 15.19 -4.18 14.73
C ARG A 57 16.56 -3.54 14.45
N LEU A 58 16.94 -3.47 13.17
CA LEU A 58 18.24 -2.99 12.74
C LEU A 58 18.42 -1.51 13.05
N ARG A 59 19.53 -1.15 13.71
CA ARG A 59 19.91 0.25 14.00
C ARG A 59 21.04 0.69 13.10
N ARG A 60 20.86 1.84 12.41
CA ARG A 60 21.87 2.45 11.52
C ARG A 60 21.85 3.96 11.68
N THR A 61 22.77 4.64 11.00
CA THR A 61 22.87 6.11 10.99
C THR A 61 21.85 6.75 10.03
N TYR A 62 20.98 5.96 9.43
CA TYR A 62 19.88 6.34 8.56
C TYR A 62 18.61 5.57 8.95
N ARG A 63 17.44 6.14 8.58
CA ARG A 63 16.13 5.54 8.86
C ARG A 63 15.57 4.78 7.66
N ASN A 64 15.82 5.29 6.45
CA ASN A 64 15.28 4.72 5.24
C ASN A 64 16.40 4.37 4.27
N ILE A 65 16.14 3.40 3.39
CA ILE A 65 17.00 3.03 2.28
C ILE A 65 16.26 3.35 0.99
N ARG A 66 16.89 4.14 0.11
CA ARG A 66 16.35 4.50 -1.19
C ARG A 66 17.28 4.00 -2.29
N PHE A 67 16.79 3.05 -3.09
CA PHE A 67 17.49 2.59 -4.28
C PHE A 67 17.15 3.50 -5.45
N GLU A 68 18.16 4.08 -6.07
CA GLU A 68 18.01 5.01 -7.20
C GLU A 68 18.49 4.34 -8.50
N PRO A 69 17.55 3.94 -9.40
CA PRO A 69 17.90 3.45 -10.73
C PRO A 69 18.68 4.52 -11.51
N THR A 70 19.83 4.17 -12.05
CA THR A 70 20.67 5.09 -12.83
C THR A 70 21.40 4.38 -13.95
N THR A 71 21.65 5.11 -15.04
CA THR A 71 22.52 4.68 -16.16
C THR A 71 23.94 5.25 -16.06
N GLY A 72 24.14 6.19 -15.14
CA GLY A 72 25.46 6.82 -14.90
C GLY A 72 26.39 5.94 -14.07
N ASP A 73 27.53 6.51 -13.72
CA ASP A 73 28.50 5.85 -12.86
C ASP A 73 27.90 5.52 -11.49
N LEU A 74 28.12 4.29 -11.05
CA LEU A 74 27.66 3.82 -9.77
C LEU A 74 28.53 4.43 -8.65
N THR A 75 28.11 5.58 -8.15
CA THR A 75 28.77 6.22 -7.00
C THR A 75 28.58 5.40 -5.72
N THR A 76 29.47 5.62 -4.75
CA THR A 76 29.33 5.03 -3.41
C THR A 76 27.99 5.42 -2.77
N PRO A 77 27.30 4.51 -2.06
CA PRO A 77 26.10 4.84 -1.30
C PRO A 77 26.31 6.03 -0.36
N LYS A 78 25.38 6.97 -0.35
CA LYS A 78 25.50 8.22 0.41
C LYS A 78 24.33 8.41 1.37
N ILE A 79 24.64 8.84 2.59
CA ILE A 79 23.62 9.27 3.55
C ILE A 79 23.21 10.69 3.21
N LYS A 80 21.94 10.87 2.83
CA LYS A 80 21.32 12.18 2.62
C LYS A 80 20.42 12.50 3.81
N ARG A 81 20.42 13.76 4.22
CA ARG A 81 19.53 14.30 5.24
C ARG A 81 18.61 15.31 4.58
N ASP A 82 17.32 15.11 4.73
CA ASP A 82 16.30 16.10 4.43
C ASP A 82 15.64 16.62 5.71
N LEU A 83 14.64 17.49 5.60
CA LEU A 83 13.97 18.13 6.73
C LEU A 83 13.24 17.13 7.64
N ILE A 84 12.86 15.97 7.10
CA ILE A 84 11.96 15.02 7.78
C ILE A 84 12.69 13.73 8.14
N SER A 85 13.67 13.31 7.33
CA SER A 85 14.26 11.98 7.45
C SER A 85 15.76 11.96 7.09
N THR A 86 16.40 10.89 7.53
CA THR A 86 17.77 10.55 7.10
C THR A 86 17.69 9.25 6.34
N HIS A 87 18.12 9.26 5.07
CA HIS A 87 18.09 8.08 4.22
C HIS A 87 19.44 7.76 3.60
N LEU A 88 19.68 6.47 3.39
CA LEU A 88 20.77 5.96 2.60
C LEU A 88 20.34 5.90 1.14
N THR A 89 20.95 6.69 0.29
CA THR A 89 20.74 6.63 -1.16
C THR A 89 21.75 5.68 -1.77
N VAL A 90 21.25 4.67 -2.48
CA VAL A 90 22.04 3.60 -3.10
C VAL A 90 21.77 3.61 -4.61
N PRO A 91 22.69 4.07 -5.45
CA PRO A 91 22.52 4.01 -6.89
C PRO A 91 22.57 2.54 -7.36
N VAL A 92 21.64 2.17 -8.25
CA VAL A 92 21.55 0.82 -8.81
C VAL A 92 21.57 0.92 -10.33
N SER A 93 22.38 0.08 -10.99
CA SER A 93 22.41 0.04 -12.45
C SER A 93 21.10 -0.48 -13.00
N ALA A 94 20.27 0.43 -13.49
CA ALA A 94 19.02 0.13 -14.16
C ALA A 94 18.63 1.31 -15.04
N LYS A 95 18.26 1.05 -16.29
CA LYS A 95 17.75 2.08 -17.20
C LYS A 95 16.25 2.23 -16.97
N PHE A 96 15.82 3.42 -16.59
CA PHE A 96 14.44 3.65 -16.21
C PHE A 96 13.46 3.46 -17.37
N SER A 97 13.86 3.79 -18.60
CA SER A 97 13.06 3.49 -19.80
C SER A 97 12.80 2.00 -19.98
N ASP A 98 13.80 1.17 -19.68
CA ASP A 98 13.66 -0.29 -19.81
C ASP A 98 12.76 -0.85 -18.69
N MET A 99 12.80 -0.20 -17.52
CA MET A 99 11.86 -0.52 -16.43
C MET A 99 10.42 -0.22 -16.85
N LEU A 100 10.16 0.95 -17.45
CA LEU A 100 8.82 1.33 -17.92
C LEU A 100 8.35 0.49 -19.11
N ALA A 101 9.25 -0.08 -19.89
CA ALA A 101 8.97 -0.99 -20.98
C ALA A 101 8.78 -2.45 -20.53
N CYS A 102 8.92 -2.74 -19.24
CA CYS A 102 8.75 -4.07 -18.70
C CYS A 102 7.32 -4.57 -18.94
N ARG A 103 7.20 -5.86 -19.29
CA ARG A 103 5.91 -6.50 -19.50
C ARG A 103 5.05 -6.40 -18.24
N GLU A 104 3.80 -5.93 -18.39
CA GLU A 104 2.87 -5.71 -17.27
C GLU A 104 2.22 -7.02 -16.78
N THR A 105 3.03 -7.94 -16.32
CA THR A 105 2.58 -9.15 -15.61
C THR A 105 3.17 -9.16 -14.21
N ASP A 106 2.49 -9.82 -13.26
CA ASP A 106 2.97 -9.92 -11.88
C ASP A 106 4.38 -10.52 -11.82
N ASN A 107 4.66 -11.56 -12.60
CA ASN A 107 5.98 -12.20 -12.64
C ASN A 107 7.06 -11.25 -13.16
N ALA A 108 6.84 -10.63 -14.32
CA ALA A 108 7.85 -9.78 -14.95
C ALA A 108 8.17 -8.54 -14.10
N LEU A 109 7.15 -7.89 -13.55
CA LEU A 109 7.33 -6.75 -12.64
C LEU A 109 7.98 -7.18 -11.32
N SER A 110 7.59 -8.33 -10.78
CA SER A 110 8.21 -8.84 -9.56
C SER A 110 9.68 -9.16 -9.77
N ASP A 111 10.05 -9.82 -10.85
CA ASP A 111 11.46 -10.15 -11.14
C ASP A 111 12.29 -8.88 -11.36
N LEU A 112 11.73 -7.87 -12.02
CA LEU A 112 12.36 -6.57 -12.17
C LEU A 112 12.65 -5.92 -10.80
N PHE A 113 11.64 -5.79 -9.95
CA PHE A 113 11.80 -5.19 -8.64
C PHE A 113 12.74 -6.02 -7.74
N ILE A 114 12.64 -7.35 -7.77
CA ILE A 114 13.55 -8.26 -7.07
C ILE A 114 15.00 -8.00 -7.49
N SER A 115 15.26 -7.84 -8.80
CA SER A 115 16.60 -7.58 -9.32
C SER A 115 17.19 -6.28 -8.77
N ILE A 116 16.38 -5.22 -8.72
CA ILE A 116 16.78 -3.90 -8.22
C ILE A 116 17.06 -3.94 -6.71
N PHE A 117 16.17 -4.56 -5.91
CA PHE A 117 16.37 -4.69 -4.48
C PHE A 117 17.63 -5.51 -4.16
N LYS A 118 17.84 -6.66 -4.82
CA LYS A 118 19.05 -7.48 -4.65
C LYS A 118 20.31 -6.72 -5.00
N ALA A 119 20.33 -6.04 -6.15
CA ALA A 119 21.47 -5.24 -6.56
C ALA A 119 21.75 -4.12 -5.56
N GLY A 120 20.72 -3.43 -5.09
CA GLY A 120 20.83 -2.36 -4.10
C GLY A 120 21.38 -2.85 -2.75
N PHE A 121 20.84 -3.93 -2.21
CA PHE A 121 21.33 -4.48 -0.94
C PHE A 121 22.75 -5.02 -1.02
N ARG A 122 23.15 -5.63 -2.15
CA ARG A 122 24.57 -6.02 -2.38
C ARG A 122 25.52 -4.81 -2.33
N ARG A 123 25.07 -3.65 -2.78
CA ARG A 123 25.89 -2.42 -2.75
C ARG A 123 25.99 -1.80 -1.36
N ILE A 124 25.09 -2.11 -0.44
CA ILE A 124 25.20 -1.70 0.97
C ILE A 124 26.30 -2.49 1.68
N ASP A 125 26.60 -3.69 1.18
CA ASP A 125 27.60 -4.61 1.75
C ASP A 125 27.33 -4.95 3.22
N ASP A 126 26.05 -5.21 3.55
CA ASP A 126 25.59 -5.59 4.88
C ASP A 126 24.85 -6.94 4.78
N ALA A 127 25.49 -7.99 5.29
CA ALA A 127 24.97 -9.35 5.20
C ALA A 127 23.56 -9.51 5.82
N VAL A 128 23.23 -8.73 6.84
CA VAL A 128 21.92 -8.78 7.48
C VAL A 128 20.83 -8.26 6.56
N PHE A 129 21.09 -7.21 5.80
CA PHE A 129 20.13 -6.70 4.81
C PHE A 129 19.97 -7.67 3.62
N LEU A 130 21.06 -8.31 3.20
CA LEU A 130 20.98 -9.34 2.15
C LEU A 130 20.09 -10.50 2.58
N ASP A 131 20.25 -10.98 3.81
CA ASP A 131 19.44 -12.06 4.36
C ASP A 131 17.96 -11.62 4.54
N CYS A 132 17.69 -10.39 4.97
CA CYS A 132 16.33 -9.81 4.96
C CYS A 132 15.71 -9.84 3.56
N CYS A 133 16.48 -9.45 2.55
CA CYS A 133 16.01 -9.42 1.17
C CYS A 133 15.68 -10.82 0.64
N GLU A 134 16.55 -11.79 0.84
CA GLU A 134 16.32 -13.19 0.39
C GLU A 134 15.13 -13.82 1.12
N SER A 135 15.01 -13.63 2.45
CA SER A 135 13.85 -14.09 3.22
C SER A 135 12.54 -13.49 2.73
N ALA A 136 12.54 -12.17 2.49
CA ALA A 136 11.37 -11.45 1.97
C ALA A 136 10.94 -11.96 0.59
N ILE A 137 11.92 -12.17 -0.32
CA ILE A 137 11.65 -12.67 -1.67
C ILE A 137 11.06 -14.10 -1.62
N ALA A 138 11.58 -14.96 -0.76
CA ALA A 138 11.03 -16.29 -0.60
C ALA A 138 9.57 -16.28 -0.14
N LYS A 139 9.24 -15.46 0.86
CA LYS A 139 7.86 -15.26 1.35
C LYS A 139 6.95 -14.66 0.29
N TYR A 140 7.42 -13.63 -0.41
CA TYR A 140 6.68 -12.96 -1.47
C TYR A 140 6.32 -13.90 -2.63
N ARG A 141 7.27 -14.75 -3.05
CA ARG A 141 7.03 -15.79 -4.07
C ARG A 141 6.05 -16.85 -3.58
N ALA A 142 6.19 -17.30 -2.33
CA ALA A 142 5.27 -18.27 -1.72
C ALA A 142 3.83 -17.72 -1.63
N ALA A 143 3.67 -16.40 -1.47
CA ALA A 143 2.38 -15.69 -1.49
C ALA A 143 1.91 -15.33 -2.90
N GLN A 144 2.50 -15.91 -3.96
CA GLN A 144 2.13 -15.63 -5.35
C GLN A 144 2.13 -14.13 -5.69
N TYR A 145 3.17 -13.42 -5.24
CA TYR A 145 3.39 -11.98 -5.45
C TYR A 145 2.33 -11.06 -4.82
N SER A 146 1.50 -11.57 -3.93
CA SER A 146 0.48 -10.81 -3.21
C SER A 146 0.97 -10.39 -1.82
N ALA A 147 0.62 -9.19 -1.40
CA ALA A 147 0.86 -8.70 -0.05
C ALA A 147 -0.34 -7.94 0.51
N GLN A 148 -0.57 -8.09 1.79
CA GLN A 148 -1.47 -7.22 2.52
C GLN A 148 -0.76 -5.87 2.77
N LEU A 149 -1.30 -4.78 2.21
CA LEU A 149 -0.64 -3.47 2.21
C LEU A 149 -0.74 -2.71 3.53
N TYR A 150 -1.83 -2.90 4.27
CA TYR A 150 -2.14 -2.17 5.51
C TYR A 150 -2.56 -3.14 6.61
N ALA A 151 -2.43 -2.73 7.86
CA ALA A 151 -3.10 -3.42 8.95
C ALA A 151 -4.62 -3.45 8.68
N PRO A 152 -5.33 -4.55 9.02
CA PRO A 152 -6.77 -4.62 8.82
C PRO A 152 -7.51 -3.51 9.56
N PHE A 153 -8.38 -2.79 8.87
CA PHE A 153 -9.32 -1.88 9.51
C PHE A 153 -10.46 -2.70 10.12
N LYS A 154 -10.70 -2.51 11.40
CA LYS A 154 -11.72 -3.26 12.15
C LYS A 154 -12.59 -2.30 12.92
N GLY A 155 -13.87 -2.60 12.98
CA GLY A 155 -14.81 -1.82 13.76
C GLY A 155 -16.17 -2.45 13.84
N ARG A 156 -17.11 -1.69 14.36
CA ARG A 156 -18.54 -2.01 14.40
C ARG A 156 -19.30 -0.94 13.64
N ILE A 157 -20.32 -1.32 12.91
CA ILE A 157 -21.24 -0.39 12.27
C ILE A 157 -22.11 0.25 13.37
N ASP A 158 -22.09 1.59 13.42
CA ASP A 158 -22.79 2.35 14.46
C ASP A 158 -24.28 2.00 14.52
N GLY A 159 -24.79 1.86 15.74
CA GLY A 159 -26.19 1.51 15.98
C GLY A 159 -26.57 0.05 15.71
N THR A 160 -25.63 -0.80 15.31
CA THR A 160 -25.88 -2.21 15.00
C THR A 160 -25.03 -3.16 15.86
N ASP A 161 -25.25 -4.48 15.74
CA ASP A 161 -24.38 -5.54 16.26
C ASP A 161 -23.45 -6.12 15.19
N ILE A 162 -23.30 -5.42 14.04
CA ILE A 162 -22.48 -5.84 12.91
C ILE A 162 -21.03 -5.37 13.12
N MET A 163 -20.10 -6.32 13.10
CA MET A 163 -18.66 -6.09 13.08
C MET A 163 -18.15 -6.15 11.65
N TYR A 164 -17.10 -5.39 11.35
CA TYR A 164 -16.43 -5.47 10.06
C TYR A 164 -14.92 -5.60 10.19
N GLN A 165 -14.31 -6.19 9.17
CA GLN A 165 -12.87 -6.15 8.91
C GLN A 165 -12.64 -5.89 7.43
N ILE A 166 -11.85 -4.86 7.14
CA ILE A 166 -11.46 -4.49 5.77
C ILE A 166 -9.97 -4.72 5.62
N THR A 167 -9.58 -5.48 4.60
CA THR A 167 -8.18 -5.77 4.27
C THR A 167 -7.87 -5.42 2.82
N TYR A 168 -6.65 -4.95 2.58
CA TYR A 168 -6.17 -4.60 1.25
C TYR A 168 -5.04 -5.49 0.85
N HIS A 169 -5.20 -6.14 -0.29
CA HIS A 169 -4.18 -6.95 -0.93
C HIS A 169 -3.78 -6.33 -2.26
N ALA A 170 -2.51 -6.44 -2.59
CA ALA A 170 -2.02 -6.03 -3.90
C ALA A 170 -1.01 -7.02 -4.45
N THR A 171 -1.05 -7.19 -5.76
CA THR A 171 0.03 -7.70 -6.59
C THR A 171 0.65 -6.51 -7.36
N PRO A 172 1.74 -6.67 -8.11
CA PRO A 172 2.24 -5.60 -8.97
C PRO A 172 1.23 -5.04 -9.97
N THR A 173 0.26 -5.84 -10.43
CA THR A 173 -0.70 -5.45 -11.47
C THR A 173 -2.12 -5.24 -10.95
N SER A 174 -2.44 -5.68 -9.73
CA SER A 174 -3.80 -5.63 -9.21
C SER A 174 -3.87 -5.19 -7.76
N LYS A 175 -5.02 -4.65 -7.37
CA LYS A 175 -5.37 -4.37 -5.98
C LYS A 175 -6.76 -4.90 -5.70
N THR A 176 -6.96 -5.45 -4.51
CA THR A 176 -8.26 -5.93 -4.05
C THR A 176 -8.54 -5.44 -2.64
N CYS A 177 -9.81 -5.14 -2.38
CA CYS A 177 -10.34 -4.88 -1.06
C CYS A 177 -11.17 -6.10 -0.64
N ALA A 178 -10.80 -6.75 0.44
CA ALA A 178 -11.56 -7.86 1.02
C ALA A 178 -12.26 -7.37 2.29
N VAL A 179 -13.56 -7.63 2.39
CA VAL A 179 -14.39 -7.25 3.52
C VAL A 179 -15.00 -8.49 4.14
N ALA A 180 -14.84 -8.61 5.45
CA ALA A 180 -15.55 -9.59 6.27
C ALA A 180 -16.54 -8.85 7.18
N LEU A 181 -17.77 -9.35 7.24
CA LEU A 181 -18.84 -8.88 8.12
C LEU A 181 -19.35 -10.04 8.96
N TRP A 182 -19.61 -9.80 10.25
CA TRP A 182 -20.17 -10.80 11.15
C TRP A 182 -20.92 -10.09 12.28
N LYS A 183 -21.78 -10.84 12.98
CA LYS A 183 -22.42 -10.32 14.19
C LYS A 183 -21.49 -10.46 15.39
N GLU A 184 -21.52 -9.45 16.25
CA GLU A 184 -20.86 -9.50 17.55
C GLU A 184 -21.29 -10.78 18.27
N ARG A 185 -20.34 -11.56 18.80
CA ARG A 185 -20.54 -12.87 19.45
C ARG A 185 -20.86 -14.06 18.53
N GLN A 186 -20.92 -13.86 17.20
CA GLN A 186 -21.09 -14.93 16.23
C GLN A 186 -19.99 -14.90 15.15
N PRO A 187 -18.69 -14.85 15.50
CA PRO A 187 -17.61 -14.65 14.51
C PRO A 187 -17.46 -15.80 13.51
N LYS A 188 -18.02 -16.98 13.77
CA LYS A 188 -18.02 -18.13 12.85
C LYS A 188 -19.00 -17.97 11.68
N GLN A 189 -20.03 -17.15 11.85
CA GLN A 189 -21.03 -16.84 10.83
C GLN A 189 -20.68 -15.49 10.22
N GLN A 190 -19.69 -15.46 9.33
CA GLN A 190 -19.25 -14.23 8.66
C GLN A 190 -19.62 -14.26 7.19
N PHE A 191 -19.94 -13.08 6.66
CA PHE A 191 -20.08 -12.84 5.25
C PHE A 191 -18.77 -12.23 4.71
N ASN A 192 -18.23 -12.83 3.65
CA ASN A 192 -16.99 -12.36 3.03
C ASN A 192 -17.24 -11.94 1.60
N MET A 193 -16.64 -10.79 1.20
CA MET A 193 -16.69 -10.29 -0.16
C MET A 193 -15.34 -9.71 -0.54
N THR A 194 -15.04 -9.70 -1.85
CA THR A 194 -13.80 -9.12 -2.37
C THR A 194 -14.13 -8.27 -3.58
N PHE A 195 -13.62 -7.06 -3.60
CA PHE A 195 -13.80 -6.10 -4.69
C PHE A 195 -12.47 -5.87 -5.39
N PRO A 196 -12.41 -5.96 -6.73
CA PRO A 196 -11.25 -5.47 -7.48
C PRO A 196 -11.21 -3.94 -7.36
N LEU A 197 -10.03 -3.40 -7.11
CA LEU A 197 -9.81 -1.96 -7.14
C LEU A 197 -9.21 -1.62 -8.49
N ILE A 198 -9.85 -0.71 -9.20
CA ILE A 198 -9.45 -0.31 -10.55
C ILE A 198 -8.08 0.34 -10.47
N ALA A 199 -7.08 -0.25 -11.13
CA ALA A 199 -5.84 0.48 -11.38
C ALA A 199 -6.16 1.65 -12.31
N PRO A 200 -5.60 2.85 -12.08
CA PRO A 200 -5.79 3.98 -13.00
C PRO A 200 -5.39 3.50 -14.39
N LYS A 201 -6.30 3.63 -15.36
CA LYS A 201 -6.04 3.29 -16.77
C LYS A 201 -4.87 4.13 -17.25
N GLN A 202 -3.92 3.50 -17.96
CA GLN A 202 -2.72 4.19 -18.45
C GLN A 202 -3.03 5.34 -19.42
N ASP A 203 -4.21 5.35 -20.03
CA ASP A 203 -4.62 6.32 -21.06
C ASP A 203 -5.36 7.56 -20.52
N ASP A 204 -5.68 7.60 -19.22
CA ASP A 204 -6.32 8.78 -18.66
C ASP A 204 -5.31 9.90 -18.51
N THR A 205 -5.42 10.93 -19.34
CA THR A 205 -4.63 12.16 -19.32
C THR A 205 -4.78 12.95 -18.01
N VAL A 206 -5.75 12.58 -17.20
CA VAL A 206 -5.95 13.05 -15.84
C VAL A 206 -5.72 11.86 -14.90
N ILE A 207 -4.45 11.54 -14.65
CA ILE A 207 -4.12 10.65 -13.56
C ILE A 207 -4.44 11.43 -12.29
N SER A 208 -5.56 11.09 -11.67
CA SER A 208 -5.85 11.54 -10.32
C SER A 208 -4.65 11.18 -9.44
N THR A 209 -3.92 12.21 -9.00
CA THR A 209 -2.84 12.08 -8.00
C THR A 209 -3.42 11.82 -6.62
N ALA A 210 -4.73 11.58 -6.52
CA ALA A 210 -5.35 11.18 -5.28
C ALA A 210 -4.62 9.92 -4.81
N GLU A 211 -3.89 10.06 -3.72
CA GLU A 211 -3.31 8.93 -3.04
C GLU A 211 -4.43 7.96 -2.76
N TYR A 212 -4.23 6.71 -3.16
CA TYR A 212 -5.19 5.66 -2.86
C TYR A 212 -5.39 5.60 -1.34
N THR A 213 -6.50 6.17 -0.89
CA THR A 213 -6.89 6.13 0.52
C THR A 213 -7.73 4.89 0.72
N PRO A 214 -7.30 3.92 1.54
CA PRO A 214 -8.08 2.72 1.77
C PRO A 214 -9.41 3.04 2.45
N ALA A 215 -10.47 2.27 2.16
CA ALA A 215 -11.67 2.31 2.98
C ALA A 215 -11.31 1.88 4.41
N GLN A 216 -11.74 2.66 5.38
CA GLN A 216 -11.36 2.53 6.79
C GLN A 216 -12.56 2.13 7.65
N GLY A 217 -13.75 2.09 7.07
CA GLY A 217 -14.94 1.78 7.81
C GLY A 217 -16.13 1.35 6.94
N ALA A 218 -17.19 0.96 7.62
CA ALA A 218 -18.48 0.63 7.03
C ALA A 218 -19.59 1.35 7.80
N VAL A 219 -20.66 1.73 7.11
CA VAL A 219 -21.83 2.42 7.66
C VAL A 219 -23.09 1.83 7.08
N LEU A 220 -24.14 1.76 7.88
CA LEU A 220 -25.48 1.39 7.44
C LEU A 220 -26.25 2.66 7.06
N GLN A 221 -26.72 2.75 5.82
CA GLN A 221 -27.57 3.83 5.31
C GLN A 221 -28.87 3.22 4.79
N GLY A 222 -29.97 3.37 5.56
CA GLY A 222 -31.21 2.63 5.28
C GLY A 222 -30.97 1.12 5.37
N GLU A 223 -31.13 0.41 4.27
CA GLU A 223 -30.93 -1.05 4.17
C GLU A 223 -29.57 -1.42 3.51
N GLU A 224 -28.72 -0.44 3.25
CA GLU A 224 -27.43 -0.65 2.56
C GLU A 224 -26.25 -0.48 3.50
N ILE A 225 -25.34 -1.45 3.49
CA ILE A 225 -24.01 -1.32 4.10
C ILE A 225 -23.05 -0.79 3.05
N ARG A 226 -22.49 0.38 3.31
CA ARG A 226 -21.54 1.07 2.45
C ARG A 226 -20.16 1.15 3.09
N PHE A 227 -19.14 1.04 2.25
CA PHE A 227 -17.73 1.11 2.66
C PHE A 227 -17.15 2.48 2.31
N GLY A 228 -16.36 3.04 3.22
CA GLY A 228 -15.90 4.41 3.04
C GLY A 228 -14.67 4.78 3.87
N ILE A 229 -14.30 6.05 3.71
CA ILE A 229 -13.15 6.67 4.35
C ILE A 229 -13.62 7.38 5.62
N GLN A 230 -12.89 7.21 6.72
CA GLN A 230 -13.15 7.93 7.96
C GLN A 230 -12.88 9.42 7.77
N THR A 231 -13.87 10.24 8.05
CA THR A 231 -13.79 11.71 8.06
C THR A 231 -14.14 12.24 9.44
N GLY A 232 -13.94 13.54 9.67
CA GLY A 232 -14.38 14.20 10.91
C GLY A 232 -15.89 14.13 11.16
N ASN A 233 -16.69 13.88 10.10
CA ASN A 233 -18.15 13.81 10.15
C ASN A 233 -18.70 12.37 10.04
N GLY A 234 -17.85 11.34 10.12
CA GLY A 234 -18.22 9.93 9.96
C GLY A 234 -17.57 9.25 8.75
N ILE A 235 -18.23 8.22 8.19
CA ILE A 235 -17.74 7.49 7.03
C ILE A 235 -18.27 8.15 5.75
N ALA A 236 -17.38 8.63 4.89
CA ALA A 236 -17.70 9.08 3.53
C ALA A 236 -17.52 7.93 2.54
N PRO A 237 -18.34 7.84 1.46
CA PRO A 237 -18.20 6.78 0.46
C PRO A 237 -16.79 6.73 -0.15
N HIS A 238 -16.24 5.52 -0.31
CA HIS A 238 -14.96 5.31 -0.99
C HIS A 238 -15.18 5.39 -2.50
N PRO A 239 -14.42 6.21 -3.26
CA PRO A 239 -14.65 6.42 -4.70
C PRO A 239 -14.64 5.14 -5.52
N ASP A 240 -13.71 4.21 -5.25
CA ASP A 240 -13.60 2.95 -5.99
C ASP A 240 -14.60 1.87 -5.53
N LEU A 241 -15.36 2.15 -4.46
CA LEU A 241 -16.32 1.22 -3.87
C LEU A 241 -17.74 1.80 -3.81
N ILE A 242 -17.97 2.96 -4.45
CA ILE A 242 -19.26 3.67 -4.37
C ILE A 242 -20.42 2.84 -4.94
N GLU A 243 -20.13 2.00 -5.93
CA GLU A 243 -21.11 1.10 -6.55
C GLU A 243 -21.20 -0.27 -5.84
N HIS A 244 -20.31 -0.53 -4.88
CA HIS A 244 -20.25 -1.78 -4.15
C HIS A 244 -20.93 -1.62 -2.78
N THR A 245 -22.20 -2.00 -2.72
CA THR A 245 -22.99 -2.03 -1.48
C THR A 245 -23.42 -3.44 -1.16
N LEU A 246 -23.66 -3.73 0.12
CA LEU A 246 -24.28 -4.96 0.57
C LEU A 246 -25.65 -4.62 1.16
N LEU A 247 -26.69 -5.27 0.69
CA LEU A 247 -28.00 -5.17 1.31
C LEU A 247 -27.99 -5.89 2.68
N LEU A 248 -28.55 -5.23 3.68
CA LEU A 248 -28.63 -5.77 5.05
C LEU A 248 -29.36 -7.13 5.07
N ALA A 249 -30.43 -7.28 4.26
CA ALA A 249 -31.16 -8.53 4.12
C ALA A 249 -30.26 -9.70 3.71
N THR A 250 -29.32 -9.48 2.74
CA THR A 250 -28.36 -10.51 2.30
C THR A 250 -27.45 -10.97 3.45
N LEU A 251 -27.03 -10.05 4.32
CA LEU A 251 -26.25 -10.40 5.51
C LEU A 251 -27.10 -11.14 6.53
N GLU A 252 -28.34 -10.71 6.73
CA GLU A 252 -29.28 -11.32 7.69
C GLU A 252 -29.70 -12.73 7.29
N ASP A 253 -29.82 -13.04 6.00
CA ASP A 253 -30.07 -14.39 5.50
C ASP A 253 -28.99 -15.39 5.96
N ILE A 254 -27.75 -14.91 6.09
CA ILE A 254 -26.60 -15.75 6.49
C ILE A 254 -26.43 -15.77 8.02
N THR A 255 -26.56 -14.60 8.66
CA THR A 255 -26.17 -14.41 10.06
C THR A 255 -27.37 -14.25 11.01
N GLY A 256 -28.60 -14.22 10.49
CA GLY A 256 -29.86 -13.98 11.23
C GLY A 256 -30.12 -12.47 11.49
N PRO A 257 -31.25 -12.08 12.07
CA PRO A 257 -31.68 -10.69 12.18
C PRO A 257 -30.71 -9.80 12.98
N THR A 258 -30.49 -8.59 12.49
CA THR A 258 -29.59 -7.61 13.11
C THR A 258 -30.27 -6.91 14.28
N LYS A 259 -29.55 -6.77 15.39
CA LYS A 259 -30.02 -5.98 16.54
C LYS A 259 -29.68 -4.51 16.31
N HIS A 260 -30.69 -3.70 16.10
CA HIS A 260 -30.54 -2.25 16.06
C HIS A 260 -30.66 -1.66 17.48
N LYS A 261 -29.64 -0.94 17.92
CA LYS A 261 -29.77 -0.04 19.07
C LYS A 261 -30.34 1.25 18.55
N PRO A 262 -31.43 1.78 19.13
CA PRO A 262 -31.92 3.09 18.74
C PRO A 262 -30.79 4.10 18.98
N THR A 263 -30.43 4.84 17.94
CA THR A 263 -29.50 5.98 18.06
C THR A 263 -30.13 6.97 19.03
N PRO A 264 -29.45 7.37 20.13
CA PRO A 264 -29.98 8.38 21.02
C PRO A 264 -30.27 9.61 20.17
N GLY A 265 -31.53 10.01 20.09
CA GLY A 265 -31.92 11.18 19.34
C GLY A 265 -31.09 12.36 19.79
N ARG A 266 -30.36 13.01 18.88
CA ARG A 266 -29.78 14.33 19.11
C ARG A 266 -30.97 15.24 19.46
N LEU A 267 -31.13 15.59 20.74
CA LEU A 267 -31.99 16.68 21.16
C LEU A 267 -31.58 17.92 20.35
N ARG A 268 -32.36 18.27 19.34
CA ARG A 268 -32.30 19.61 18.76
C ARG A 268 -32.83 20.54 19.84
N LEU A 269 -31.94 21.30 20.47
CA LEU A 269 -32.34 22.48 21.19
C LEU A 269 -32.96 23.46 20.14
N VAL A 270 -34.22 23.74 20.31
CA VAL A 270 -34.98 24.78 19.60
C VAL A 270 -34.54 26.13 20.15
#